data_c48d44ce90b347fe3e74e091f873dd26
#
_entry.id   c48d44ce90b347fe3e74e091f873dd26
#
_cell.length_a   1.000
_cell.length_b   1.000
_cell.length_c   1.000
_cell.angle_alpha   90.00
_cell.angle_beta   90.00
_cell.angle_gamma   90.00
#
_symmetry.space_group_name_H-M   'P 1'
#
loop_
_entity.id
_entity.type
_entity.pdbx_description
1 polymer ?
#
loop_
_entity_poly.entity_id
_entity_poly.type
_entity_poly.pdbx_seq_one_letter_code
_entity_poly.pdbx_strand_id
1 'polypeptide(L)'
;HLARSVKKWGTPQYSNGYICRNPRRNNQMHHYDMNLCYIDELLWHFNWTGDLDYARQMWPVITRHLAWEKLNYDPDNDGLYDAYACIWASDALYYNSGAVTHSSAYNYRANKMVAEIARKIGENPEPYQKEADRILAAMNKRLWLSDKGHWAEYQDFMGHKRLHESAGVWTIYHALDSETANPFQAYQATRYVDTQIPHIPVEGKGLKDEGYATISTTNWLPYSWSINNVAFAEVMHTALAYFQAGRSDEGYKLLKSSVLDGMYLGDSPGNFGQISFYDAARGECYRDFGDPVGVASRVMIQGVYGILPDLMNDKLVIRPGFPSDWKEASLTTPDVTYRFSREKDTDTYQITQRFGKPLEIGLRIKAVREKVASIEVNGKKAD
;
A
#
# COMPACT_ATOMS: atom_id res chain seq x y z
N HIS A 1 -16.88 -7.38 9.59
CA HIS A 1 -17.20 -7.23 8.14
C HIS A 1 -16.18 -7.94 7.27
N LEU A 2 -14.88 -7.67 7.43
CA LEU A 2 -13.80 -8.24 6.62
C LEU A 2 -13.82 -9.78 6.67
N ALA A 3 -13.79 -10.40 7.87
CA ALA A 3 -13.83 -11.85 8.02
C ALA A 3 -15.04 -12.50 7.34
N ARG A 4 -16.22 -11.84 7.36
CA ARG A 4 -17.41 -12.34 6.66
C ARG A 4 -17.25 -12.24 5.13
N SER A 5 -16.69 -11.16 4.63
CA SER A 5 -16.40 -10.98 3.21
C SER A 5 -15.34 -11.98 2.75
N VAL A 6 -14.25 -12.11 3.47
CA VAL A 6 -13.17 -13.05 3.19
C VAL A 6 -13.67 -14.49 3.18
N LYS A 7 -14.47 -14.91 4.16
CA LYS A 7 -15.08 -16.25 4.17
C LYS A 7 -15.99 -16.49 2.95
N LYS A 8 -16.71 -15.47 2.50
CA LYS A 8 -17.57 -15.53 1.32
C LYS A 8 -16.78 -15.63 0.01
N TRP A 9 -15.62 -14.94 -0.06
CA TRP A 9 -14.74 -14.96 -1.23
C TRP A 9 -13.83 -16.20 -1.28
N GLY A 10 -13.45 -16.77 -0.13
CA GLY A 10 -12.69 -18.02 -0.07
C GLY A 10 -13.47 -19.25 -0.55
N THR A 11 -14.80 -19.17 -0.60
CA THR A 11 -15.65 -20.25 -1.09
C THR A 11 -15.49 -20.55 -2.59
N PRO A 12 -15.21 -19.56 -3.48
CA PRO A 12 -15.03 -19.79 -4.92
C PRO A 12 -13.59 -20.04 -5.35
N GLN A 13 -12.67 -20.40 -4.46
CA GLN A 13 -11.35 -20.82 -4.87
C GLN A 13 -11.41 -22.17 -5.59
N TYR A 14 -10.86 -22.22 -6.79
CA TYR A 14 -10.73 -23.46 -7.55
C TYR A 14 -9.70 -24.41 -6.92
N SER A 15 -9.78 -25.69 -7.29
CA SER A 15 -8.86 -26.71 -6.78
C SER A 15 -7.39 -26.44 -7.11
N ASN A 16 -7.13 -25.73 -8.21
CA ASN A 16 -5.78 -25.29 -8.60
C ASN A 16 -5.26 -24.06 -7.84
N GLY A 17 -6.09 -23.40 -7.02
CA GLY A 17 -5.72 -22.23 -6.24
C GLY A 17 -6.21 -20.90 -6.78
N TYR A 18 -6.67 -20.83 -8.02
CA TYR A 18 -7.22 -19.60 -8.59
C TYR A 18 -8.44 -19.11 -7.81
N ILE A 19 -8.51 -17.82 -7.55
CA ILE A 19 -9.65 -17.16 -6.90
C ILE A 19 -10.37 -16.31 -7.93
N CYS A 20 -11.63 -16.61 -8.19
CA CYS A 20 -12.41 -15.90 -9.19
C CYS A 20 -12.77 -14.48 -8.72
N ARG A 21 -12.58 -13.48 -9.57
CA ARG A 21 -12.99 -12.09 -9.33
C ARG A 21 -14.45 -11.95 -8.89
N ASN A 22 -15.32 -12.72 -9.52
CA ASN A 22 -16.74 -12.66 -9.22
C ASN A 22 -17.29 -14.02 -8.79
N PRO A 23 -17.42 -14.27 -7.48
CA PRO A 23 -17.86 -15.55 -6.95
C PRO A 23 -19.26 -15.97 -7.42
N ARG A 24 -20.08 -15.03 -7.90
CA ARG A 24 -21.45 -15.34 -8.36
C ARG A 24 -21.52 -15.73 -9.82
N ARG A 25 -20.54 -15.37 -10.64
CA ARG A 25 -20.57 -15.55 -12.09
C ARG A 25 -19.59 -16.56 -12.62
N ASN A 26 -18.71 -17.07 -11.77
CA ASN A 26 -17.68 -18.04 -12.14
C ASN A 26 -16.90 -17.64 -13.42
N ASN A 27 -16.66 -16.34 -13.59
CA ASN A 27 -15.97 -15.82 -14.75
C ASN A 27 -14.47 -16.00 -14.57
N GLN A 28 -13.89 -16.80 -15.41
CA GLN A 28 -12.45 -16.91 -15.62
C GLN A 28 -11.95 -15.60 -16.23
N MET A 29 -11.87 -14.55 -15.47
CA MET A 29 -11.46 -13.30 -16.09
C MET A 29 -10.22 -12.73 -15.46
N HIS A 30 -9.52 -12.20 -16.28
CA HIS A 30 -8.28 -11.47 -16.40
C HIS A 30 -8.00 -10.33 -15.41
N HIS A 31 -8.73 -10.16 -14.34
CA HIS A 31 -8.31 -9.31 -13.25
C HIS A 31 -7.50 -10.15 -12.27
N TYR A 32 -6.32 -10.51 -12.72
CA TYR A 32 -5.33 -11.27 -11.99
C TYR A 32 -5.02 -10.64 -10.61
N ASP A 33 -4.87 -9.33 -10.56
CA ASP A 33 -4.64 -8.52 -9.38
C ASP A 33 -5.70 -8.68 -8.28
N MET A 34 -6.95 -9.02 -8.62
CA MET A 34 -8.00 -9.28 -7.63
C MET A 34 -7.71 -10.50 -6.75
N ASN A 35 -6.97 -11.48 -7.27
CA ASN A 35 -6.47 -12.60 -6.46
C ASN A 35 -5.50 -12.11 -5.40
N LEU A 36 -4.62 -11.20 -5.80
CA LEU A 36 -3.59 -10.62 -4.93
C LEU A 36 -4.24 -9.79 -3.82
N CYS A 37 -5.14 -8.88 -4.17
CA CYS A 37 -5.83 -8.02 -3.21
C CYS A 37 -6.59 -8.84 -2.16
N TYR A 38 -7.28 -9.91 -2.56
CA TYR A 38 -8.03 -10.75 -1.64
C TYR A 38 -7.11 -11.39 -0.57
N ILE A 39 -5.98 -11.93 -0.99
CA ILE A 39 -5.04 -12.58 -0.07
C ILE A 39 -4.32 -11.53 0.78
N ASP A 40 -3.97 -10.38 0.21
CA ASP A 40 -3.34 -9.29 0.96
C ASP A 40 -4.24 -8.78 2.09
N GLU A 41 -5.50 -8.53 1.80
CA GLU A 41 -6.49 -8.14 2.82
C GLU A 41 -6.68 -9.21 3.89
N LEU A 42 -6.64 -10.49 3.52
CA LEU A 42 -6.70 -11.59 4.47
C LEU A 42 -5.48 -11.61 5.40
N LEU A 43 -4.28 -11.40 4.84
CA LEU A 43 -3.04 -11.34 5.61
C LEU A 43 -3.03 -10.13 6.57
N TRP A 44 -3.47 -8.97 6.11
CA TRP A 44 -3.66 -7.79 6.94
C TRP A 44 -4.67 -8.02 8.07
N HIS A 45 -5.74 -8.76 7.80
CA HIS A 45 -6.72 -9.10 8.82
C HIS A 45 -6.07 -9.82 10.01
N PHE A 46 -5.12 -10.73 9.77
CA PHE A 46 -4.42 -11.41 10.86
C PHE A 46 -3.53 -10.47 11.67
N ASN A 47 -2.90 -9.48 11.05
CA ASN A 47 -2.15 -8.45 11.79
C ASN A 47 -3.07 -7.63 12.72
N TRP A 48 -4.29 -7.35 12.29
CA TRP A 48 -5.26 -6.60 13.09
C TRP A 48 -5.98 -7.40 14.17
N THR A 49 -6.10 -8.70 14.01
CA THR A 49 -6.92 -9.53 14.91
C THR A 49 -6.10 -10.51 15.74
N GLY A 50 -4.97 -10.99 15.23
CA GLY A 50 -4.21 -12.06 15.83
C GLY A 50 -4.99 -13.38 15.89
N ASP A 51 -6.02 -13.56 15.05
CA ASP A 51 -6.90 -14.75 15.05
C ASP A 51 -6.20 -15.93 14.38
N LEU A 52 -5.44 -16.69 15.18
CA LEU A 52 -4.70 -17.85 14.72
C LEU A 52 -5.62 -19.03 14.37
N ASP A 53 -6.79 -19.13 14.95
CA ASP A 53 -7.74 -20.20 14.62
C ASP A 53 -8.33 -19.96 13.22
N TYR A 54 -8.65 -18.72 12.93
CA TYR A 54 -9.06 -18.35 11.58
C TYR A 54 -7.91 -18.48 10.58
N ALA A 55 -6.67 -18.18 10.98
CA ALA A 55 -5.49 -18.41 10.15
C ALA A 55 -5.33 -19.90 9.80
N ARG A 56 -5.50 -20.83 10.76
CA ARG A 56 -5.51 -22.29 10.51
C ARG A 56 -6.63 -22.68 9.53
N GLN A 57 -7.83 -22.10 9.69
CA GLN A 57 -8.95 -22.35 8.81
C GLN A 57 -8.66 -21.92 7.38
N MET A 58 -8.01 -20.77 7.20
CA MET A 58 -7.70 -20.20 5.89
C MET A 58 -6.39 -20.69 5.29
N TRP A 59 -5.59 -21.44 6.05
CA TRP A 59 -4.29 -21.95 5.60
C TRP A 59 -4.33 -22.67 4.25
N PRO A 60 -5.28 -23.61 4.00
CA PRO A 60 -5.36 -24.28 2.70
C PRO A 60 -5.73 -23.33 1.54
N VAL A 61 -6.43 -22.24 1.81
CA VAL A 61 -6.77 -21.23 0.78
C VAL A 61 -5.53 -20.45 0.40
N ILE A 62 -4.79 -19.99 1.39
CA ILE A 62 -3.57 -19.19 1.24
C ILE A 62 -2.49 -20.00 0.49
N THR A 63 -2.22 -21.21 0.96
CA THR A 63 -1.15 -22.05 0.40
C THR A 63 -1.43 -22.47 -1.05
N ARG A 64 -2.68 -22.78 -1.38
CA ARG A 64 -3.07 -23.07 -2.76
C ARG A 64 -2.94 -21.85 -3.66
N HIS A 65 -3.29 -20.66 -3.17
CA HIS A 65 -3.09 -19.43 -3.92
C HIS A 65 -1.62 -19.20 -4.23
N LEU A 66 -0.73 -19.26 -3.23
CA LEU A 66 0.70 -19.06 -3.45
C LEU A 66 1.30 -20.09 -4.41
N ALA A 67 0.85 -21.36 -4.33
CA ALA A 67 1.27 -22.38 -5.26
C ALA A 67 0.79 -22.08 -6.70
N TRP A 68 -0.43 -21.57 -6.86
CA TRP A 68 -0.99 -21.16 -8.13
C TRP A 68 -0.23 -19.96 -8.73
N GLU A 69 0.08 -18.94 -7.91
CA GLU A 69 0.90 -17.79 -8.30
C GLU A 69 2.27 -18.26 -8.81
N LYS A 70 2.96 -19.08 -8.02
CA LYS A 70 4.29 -19.59 -8.36
C LYS A 70 4.29 -20.38 -9.67
N LEU A 71 3.31 -21.27 -9.84
CA LEU A 71 3.23 -22.14 -11.02
C LEU A 71 2.97 -21.34 -12.31
N ASN A 72 2.12 -20.31 -12.22
CA ASN A 72 1.65 -19.59 -13.40
C ASN A 72 2.53 -18.36 -13.76
N TYR A 73 3.16 -17.73 -12.76
CA TYR A 73 3.82 -16.45 -12.95
C TYR A 73 5.32 -16.45 -12.63
N ASP A 74 5.86 -17.54 -12.09
CA ASP A 74 7.32 -17.73 -11.98
C ASP A 74 7.67 -19.19 -12.35
N PRO A 75 7.31 -19.64 -13.57
CA PRO A 75 7.53 -21.02 -13.98
C PRO A 75 9.00 -21.35 -14.24
N ASP A 76 9.83 -20.37 -14.59
CA ASP A 76 11.27 -20.52 -14.78
C ASP A 76 12.06 -20.42 -13.47
N ASN A 77 11.36 -20.13 -12.37
CA ASN A 77 11.90 -20.09 -11.02
C ASN A 77 13.05 -19.08 -10.85
N ASP A 78 12.95 -17.93 -11.50
CA ASP A 78 13.97 -16.89 -11.44
C ASP A 78 13.76 -15.86 -10.32
N GLY A 79 12.61 -15.92 -9.64
CA GLY A 79 12.24 -15.08 -8.50
C GLY A 79 11.47 -13.82 -8.86
N LEU A 80 11.17 -13.61 -10.13
CA LEU A 80 10.31 -12.53 -10.57
C LEU A 80 9.01 -13.10 -11.14
N TYR A 81 7.91 -12.42 -10.86
CA TYR A 81 6.58 -12.88 -11.25
C TYR A 81 6.19 -12.24 -12.58
N ASP A 82 6.11 -13.06 -13.62
CA ASP A 82 5.76 -12.70 -14.99
C ASP A 82 4.25 -12.53 -15.12
N ALA A 83 3.75 -11.41 -14.69
CA ALA A 83 2.34 -11.09 -14.78
C ALA A 83 2.05 -10.12 -15.91
N TYR A 84 0.80 -10.00 -16.30
CA TYR A 84 0.38 -8.87 -17.11
C TYR A 84 0.58 -7.58 -16.32
N ALA A 85 1.13 -6.53 -16.95
CA ALA A 85 1.18 -5.21 -16.37
C ALA A 85 -0.24 -4.59 -16.31
N CYS A 86 -1.20 -5.42 -15.98
CA CYS A 86 -2.57 -5.03 -15.77
C CYS A 86 -2.79 -4.92 -14.28
N ILE A 87 -3.01 -3.75 -13.84
CA ILE A 87 -3.46 -3.43 -12.51
C ILE A 87 -4.88 -2.92 -12.59
N TRP A 88 -5.55 -2.89 -11.47
CA TRP A 88 -6.90 -2.39 -11.35
C TRP A 88 -7.11 -0.98 -11.92
N ALA A 89 -6.11 -0.09 -11.81
CA ALA A 89 -6.15 1.25 -12.38
C ALA A 89 -6.18 1.25 -13.93
N SER A 90 -5.79 0.14 -14.56
CA SER A 90 -5.77 -0.01 -16.01
C SER A 90 -6.51 -1.27 -16.47
N ASP A 91 -7.54 -1.66 -15.76
CA ASP A 91 -8.24 -2.94 -15.91
C ASP A 91 -8.79 -3.22 -17.31
N ALA A 92 -8.93 -2.20 -18.14
CA ALA A 92 -9.31 -2.31 -19.53
C ALA A 92 -8.13 -2.45 -20.51
N LEU A 93 -6.90 -2.36 -20.03
CA LEU A 93 -5.72 -2.33 -20.88
C LEU A 93 -4.77 -3.46 -20.52
N TYR A 94 -4.37 -4.18 -21.55
CA TYR A 94 -3.35 -5.21 -21.45
C TYR A 94 -2.05 -4.68 -22.00
N TYR A 95 -1.05 -4.59 -21.14
CA TYR A 95 0.32 -4.38 -21.58
C TYR A 95 1.00 -5.74 -21.70
N ASN A 96 1.77 -5.92 -22.75
CA ASN A 96 2.73 -7.01 -22.78
C ASN A 96 3.64 -6.83 -21.58
N SER A 97 3.80 -7.87 -20.82
CA SER A 97 4.54 -7.81 -19.58
C SER A 97 5.55 -8.93 -19.50
N GLY A 98 6.11 -9.06 -18.39
CA GLY A 98 7.08 -10.05 -18.01
C GLY A 98 7.24 -9.98 -16.51
N ALA A 99 8.46 -9.87 -16.04
CA ALA A 99 8.79 -9.72 -14.64
C ALA A 99 8.31 -8.36 -14.09
N VAL A 100 7.09 -8.30 -13.58
CA VAL A 100 6.43 -7.08 -13.12
C VAL A 100 6.80 -6.78 -11.68
N THR A 101 7.18 -5.53 -11.41
CA THR A 101 7.62 -5.13 -10.06
C THR A 101 6.50 -5.24 -9.04
N HIS A 102 5.29 -4.73 -9.31
CA HIS A 102 4.22 -4.75 -8.31
C HIS A 102 3.77 -6.17 -7.95
N SER A 103 3.67 -7.08 -8.93
CA SER A 103 3.32 -8.49 -8.67
C SER A 103 4.41 -9.22 -7.91
N SER A 104 5.69 -8.96 -8.24
CA SER A 104 6.82 -9.53 -7.50
C SER A 104 6.86 -8.99 -6.07
N ALA A 105 6.63 -7.69 -5.85
CA ALA A 105 6.57 -7.07 -4.54
C ALA A 105 5.44 -7.67 -3.69
N TYR A 106 4.25 -7.85 -4.26
CA TYR A 106 3.14 -8.53 -3.61
C TYR A 106 3.53 -9.94 -3.18
N ASN A 107 4.07 -10.75 -4.09
CA ASN A 107 4.44 -12.14 -3.81
C ASN A 107 5.56 -12.24 -2.76
N TYR A 108 6.50 -11.29 -2.74
CA TYR A 108 7.46 -11.16 -1.65
C TYR A 108 6.77 -11.00 -0.30
N ARG A 109 5.89 -10.00 -0.18
CA ARG A 109 5.16 -9.72 1.05
C ARG A 109 4.28 -10.88 1.48
N ALA A 110 3.51 -11.45 0.56
CA ALA A 110 2.63 -12.56 0.86
C ALA A 110 3.42 -13.76 1.41
N ASN A 111 4.51 -14.15 0.77
CA ASN A 111 5.35 -15.24 1.26
C ASN A 111 6.00 -14.93 2.61
N LYS A 112 6.49 -13.70 2.82
CA LYS A 112 7.05 -13.26 4.10
C LYS A 112 6.04 -13.38 5.25
N MET A 113 4.82 -12.86 5.04
CA MET A 113 3.75 -12.92 6.04
C MET A 113 3.26 -14.36 6.26
N VAL A 114 3.16 -15.16 5.21
CA VAL A 114 2.77 -16.57 5.31
C VAL A 114 3.82 -17.40 6.05
N ALA A 115 5.11 -17.12 5.88
CA ALA A 115 6.16 -17.74 6.68
C ALA A 115 6.00 -17.43 8.18
N GLU A 116 5.59 -16.21 8.50
CA GLU A 116 5.32 -15.82 9.89
C GLU A 116 4.07 -16.52 10.45
N ILE A 117 2.98 -16.53 9.69
CA ILE A 117 1.76 -17.26 10.06
C ILE A 117 2.06 -18.74 10.28
N ALA A 118 2.83 -19.37 9.38
CA ALA A 118 3.23 -20.77 9.49
C ALA A 118 3.88 -21.08 10.85
N ARG A 119 4.85 -20.24 11.26
CA ARG A 119 5.51 -20.38 12.59
C ARG A 119 4.50 -20.33 13.74
N LYS A 120 3.50 -19.45 13.63
CA LYS A 120 2.49 -19.25 14.68
C LYS A 120 1.47 -20.38 14.77
N ILE A 121 1.12 -21.01 13.65
CA ILE A 121 0.12 -22.10 13.62
C ILE A 121 0.74 -23.50 13.66
N GLY A 122 2.06 -23.62 13.69
CA GLY A 122 2.79 -24.91 13.76
C GLY A 122 3.03 -25.57 12.39
N GLU A 123 2.95 -24.81 11.32
CA GLU A 123 3.26 -25.24 9.94
C GLU A 123 4.72 -24.94 9.59
N ASN A 124 5.23 -25.52 8.48
CA ASN A 124 6.60 -25.29 8.04
C ASN A 124 6.75 -23.92 7.37
N PRO A 125 7.51 -22.96 7.93
CA PRO A 125 7.71 -21.64 7.36
C PRO A 125 8.76 -21.60 6.24
N GLU A 126 9.65 -22.60 6.16
CA GLU A 126 10.87 -22.54 5.35
C GLU A 126 10.62 -22.34 3.85
N PRO A 127 9.66 -23.01 3.19
CA PRO A 127 9.40 -22.79 1.77
C PRO A 127 9.03 -21.35 1.46
N TYR A 128 8.20 -20.75 2.29
CA TYR A 128 7.73 -19.36 2.10
C TYR A 128 8.83 -18.35 2.39
N GLN A 129 9.62 -18.56 3.43
CA GLN A 129 10.76 -17.69 3.73
C GLN A 129 11.79 -17.69 2.61
N LYS A 130 12.16 -18.89 2.11
CA LYS A 130 13.09 -19.02 0.97
C LYS A 130 12.55 -18.33 -0.28
N GLU A 131 11.25 -18.46 -0.54
CA GLU A 131 10.62 -17.80 -1.68
C GLU A 131 10.66 -16.28 -1.54
N ALA A 132 10.30 -15.74 -0.37
CA ALA A 132 10.39 -14.30 -0.11
C ALA A 132 11.81 -13.77 -0.30
N ASP A 133 12.81 -14.44 0.28
CA ASP A 133 14.21 -14.03 0.17
C ASP A 133 14.69 -14.04 -1.29
N ARG A 134 14.27 -15.05 -2.07
CA ARG A 134 14.60 -15.18 -3.49
C ARG A 134 13.98 -14.05 -4.32
N ILE A 135 12.70 -13.75 -4.09
CA ILE A 135 12.00 -12.66 -4.78
C ILE A 135 12.69 -11.33 -4.50
N LEU A 136 12.95 -11.01 -3.23
CA LEU A 136 13.60 -9.75 -2.85
C LEU A 136 14.98 -9.61 -3.48
N ALA A 137 15.77 -10.67 -3.50
CA ALA A 137 17.08 -10.68 -4.15
C ALA A 137 16.97 -10.44 -5.67
N ALA A 138 16.01 -11.08 -6.34
CA ALA A 138 15.77 -10.93 -7.77
C ALA A 138 15.30 -9.51 -8.12
N MET A 139 14.35 -8.93 -7.35
CA MET A 139 13.88 -7.56 -7.52
C MET A 139 15.01 -6.55 -7.40
N ASN A 140 15.84 -6.67 -6.36
CA ASN A 140 16.98 -5.76 -6.15
C ASN A 140 18.05 -5.90 -7.24
N LYS A 141 18.25 -7.08 -7.78
CA LYS A 141 19.27 -7.34 -8.80
C LYS A 141 18.85 -6.92 -10.20
N ARG A 142 17.56 -7.09 -10.54
CA ARG A 142 17.08 -6.99 -11.92
C ARG A 142 16.14 -5.83 -12.18
N LEU A 143 15.36 -5.42 -11.20
CA LEU A 143 14.33 -4.38 -11.37
C LEU A 143 14.71 -3.04 -10.74
N TRP A 144 15.59 -3.03 -9.73
CA TRP A 144 16.06 -1.80 -9.13
C TRP A 144 17.04 -1.05 -10.04
N LEU A 145 16.70 0.17 -10.44
CA LEU A 145 17.50 1.07 -11.26
C LEU A 145 18.31 1.99 -10.34
N SER A 146 19.51 1.55 -9.97
CA SER A 146 20.33 2.24 -8.96
C SER A 146 20.79 3.64 -9.37
N ASP A 147 20.94 3.88 -10.66
CA ASP A 147 21.30 5.18 -11.24
C ASP A 147 20.11 6.14 -11.32
N LYS A 148 18.88 5.62 -11.27
CA LYS A 148 17.61 6.37 -11.34
C LYS A 148 16.88 6.45 -10.01
N GLY A 149 17.18 5.55 -9.07
CA GLY A 149 16.62 5.54 -7.74
C GLY A 149 15.17 5.06 -7.65
N HIS A 150 14.73 4.20 -8.56
CA HIS A 150 13.42 3.56 -8.50
C HIS A 150 13.44 2.18 -9.18
N TRP A 151 12.34 1.42 -9.04
CA TRP A 151 12.16 0.16 -9.76
C TRP A 151 11.66 0.40 -11.18
N ALA A 152 12.15 -0.40 -12.13
CA ALA A 152 11.54 -0.52 -13.45
C ALA A 152 10.08 -1.00 -13.31
N GLU A 153 9.23 -0.63 -14.23
CA GLU A 153 7.85 -1.14 -14.28
C GLU A 153 7.84 -2.67 -14.44
N TYR A 154 8.56 -3.15 -15.43
CA TYR A 154 8.76 -4.57 -15.67
C TYR A 154 9.98 -4.83 -16.55
N GLN A 155 10.39 -6.11 -16.63
CA GLN A 155 11.33 -6.62 -17.61
C GLN A 155 10.60 -7.52 -18.61
N ASP A 156 10.86 -7.36 -19.92
CA ASP A 156 10.23 -8.18 -20.95
C ASP A 156 10.37 -9.68 -20.67
N PHE A 157 9.29 -10.42 -20.90
CA PHE A 157 9.27 -11.88 -20.79
C PHE A 157 10.16 -12.56 -21.85
N MET A 158 10.18 -12.01 -23.07
CA MET A 158 10.85 -12.60 -24.23
C MET A 158 11.82 -11.63 -24.92
N GLY A 159 12.52 -12.13 -25.90
CA GLY A 159 13.42 -11.35 -26.74
C GLY A 159 14.66 -10.85 -25.99
N HIS A 160 14.93 -9.56 -26.07
CA HIS A 160 16.09 -8.96 -25.43
C HIS A 160 15.94 -8.72 -23.93
N LYS A 161 14.83 -9.11 -23.33
CA LYS A 161 14.51 -8.89 -21.89
C LYS A 161 14.78 -7.45 -21.46
N ARG A 162 14.27 -6.48 -22.22
CA ARG A 162 14.44 -5.05 -21.92
C ARG A 162 13.75 -4.67 -20.64
N LEU A 163 14.35 -3.74 -19.91
CA LEU A 163 13.72 -3.08 -18.79
C LEU A 163 12.88 -1.92 -19.28
N HIS A 164 11.62 -1.84 -18.81
CA HIS A 164 10.73 -0.71 -18.98
C HIS A 164 10.86 0.19 -17.76
N GLU A 165 11.68 1.21 -17.91
CA GLU A 165 12.19 2.00 -16.79
C GLU A 165 11.18 3.04 -16.28
N SER A 166 10.22 3.46 -17.10
CA SER A 166 9.20 4.45 -16.74
C SER A 166 8.11 3.77 -15.90
N ALA A 167 8.21 3.91 -14.59
CA ALA A 167 7.28 3.31 -13.65
C ALA A 167 5.97 4.09 -13.54
N GLY A 168 4.85 3.38 -13.40
CA GLY A 168 3.62 3.95 -12.88
C GLY A 168 3.71 4.12 -11.35
N VAL A 169 2.82 4.95 -10.79
CA VAL A 169 2.81 5.19 -9.33
C VAL A 169 2.56 3.89 -8.55
N TRP A 170 1.82 2.95 -9.12
CA TRP A 170 1.56 1.63 -8.53
C TRP A 170 2.82 0.79 -8.33
N THR A 171 3.78 0.88 -9.23
CA THR A 171 5.08 0.23 -9.06
C THR A 171 5.81 0.76 -7.82
N ILE A 172 5.75 2.08 -7.61
CA ILE A 172 6.39 2.72 -6.47
C ILE A 172 5.68 2.37 -5.16
N TYR A 173 4.37 2.60 -5.07
CA TYR A 173 3.69 2.39 -3.80
C TYR A 173 3.56 0.91 -3.42
N HIS A 174 3.38 -0.02 -4.38
CA HIS A 174 3.36 -1.45 -4.07
C HIS A 174 4.72 -1.96 -3.57
N ALA A 175 5.82 -1.50 -4.15
CA ALA A 175 7.14 -1.87 -3.67
C ALA A 175 7.37 -1.37 -2.22
N LEU A 176 6.97 -0.15 -1.91
CA LEU A 176 7.10 0.40 -0.57
C LEU A 176 6.15 -0.28 0.43
N ASP A 177 4.90 -0.45 0.05
CA ASP A 177 3.88 -1.08 0.90
C ASP A 177 4.19 -2.55 1.18
N SER A 178 4.85 -3.22 0.25
CA SER A 178 5.34 -4.59 0.41
C SER A 178 6.65 -4.69 1.21
N GLU A 179 7.21 -3.57 1.67
CA GLU A 179 8.46 -3.51 2.45
C GLU A 179 9.68 -4.08 1.69
N THR A 180 9.70 -3.94 0.36
CA THR A 180 10.87 -4.36 -0.46
C THR A 180 12.01 -3.35 -0.40
N ALA A 181 11.72 -2.11 0.00
CA ALA A 181 12.65 -0.99 0.03
C ALA A 181 13.38 -0.88 1.37
N ASN A 182 14.67 -0.61 1.32
CA ASN A 182 15.33 0.01 2.46
C ASN A 182 14.97 1.52 2.55
N PRO A 183 15.25 2.21 3.68
CA PRO A 183 14.85 3.60 3.85
C PRO A 183 15.37 4.57 2.77
N PHE A 184 16.56 4.32 2.24
CA PHE A 184 17.15 5.15 1.18
C PHE A 184 16.47 4.91 -0.16
N GLN A 185 16.21 3.64 -0.50
CA GLN A 185 15.42 3.29 -1.69
C GLN A 185 14.01 3.87 -1.63
N ALA A 186 13.35 3.83 -0.47
CA ALA A 186 12.02 4.43 -0.29
C ALA A 186 12.03 5.95 -0.53
N TYR A 187 13.03 6.63 0.00
CA TYR A 187 13.24 8.05 -0.26
C TYR A 187 13.45 8.34 -1.76
N GLN A 188 14.37 7.62 -2.41
CA GLN A 188 14.66 7.80 -3.83
C GLN A 188 13.44 7.51 -4.72
N ALA A 189 12.74 6.42 -4.46
CA ALA A 189 11.56 6.04 -5.24
C ALA A 189 10.42 7.08 -5.14
N THR A 190 10.22 7.69 -3.97
CA THR A 190 9.28 8.79 -3.86
C THR A 190 9.79 10.08 -4.53
N ARG A 191 11.11 10.30 -4.63
CA ARG A 191 11.68 11.40 -5.43
C ARG A 191 11.45 11.21 -6.94
N TYR A 192 11.40 9.97 -7.42
CA TYR A 192 10.98 9.69 -8.79
C TYR A 192 9.56 10.21 -9.05
N VAL A 193 8.64 10.00 -8.12
CA VAL A 193 7.27 10.54 -8.24
C VAL A 193 7.29 12.07 -8.33
N ASP A 194 8.06 12.75 -7.48
CA ASP A 194 8.16 14.22 -7.50
C ASP A 194 8.64 14.78 -8.85
N THR A 195 9.51 14.04 -9.54
CA THR A 195 10.26 14.59 -10.68
C THR A 195 9.83 14.05 -12.04
N GLN A 196 9.20 12.87 -12.08
CA GLN A 196 8.88 12.18 -13.33
C GLN A 196 7.38 12.00 -13.57
N ILE A 197 6.59 12.00 -12.50
CA ILE A 197 5.14 11.89 -12.63
C ILE A 197 4.52 13.29 -12.77
N PRO A 198 3.62 13.51 -13.74
CA PRO A 198 2.97 14.80 -13.91
C PRO A 198 2.19 15.24 -12.67
N HIS A 199 2.41 16.48 -12.24
CA HIS A 199 1.69 17.12 -11.15
C HIS A 199 0.66 18.09 -11.75
N ILE A 200 -0.57 17.98 -11.31
CA ILE A 200 -1.72 18.72 -11.81
C ILE A 200 -2.19 19.67 -10.71
N PRO A 201 -2.07 20.99 -10.91
CA PRO A 201 -2.49 21.97 -9.91
C PRO A 201 -3.96 21.78 -9.51
N VAL A 202 -4.24 21.92 -8.23
CA VAL A 202 -5.59 21.92 -7.65
C VAL A 202 -5.96 23.36 -7.39
N GLU A 203 -6.83 23.90 -8.25
CA GLU A 203 -7.26 25.28 -8.21
C GLU A 203 -8.79 25.37 -8.20
N GLY A 204 -9.34 26.33 -7.49
CA GLY A 204 -10.79 26.53 -7.44
C GLY A 204 -11.19 27.83 -6.76
N LYS A 205 -12.42 28.26 -6.99
CA LYS A 205 -12.95 29.48 -6.41
C LYS A 205 -12.95 29.41 -4.89
N GLY A 206 -12.26 30.32 -4.22
CA GLY A 206 -12.16 30.41 -2.77
C GLY A 206 -11.06 29.53 -2.17
N LEU A 207 -10.37 28.72 -2.95
CA LEU A 207 -9.20 28.01 -2.51
C LEU A 207 -7.97 28.94 -2.58
N LYS A 208 -7.28 29.08 -1.45
CA LYS A 208 -6.00 29.79 -1.40
C LYS A 208 -4.94 28.91 -2.09
N ASP A 209 -4.16 29.52 -2.96
CA ASP A 209 -3.01 28.85 -3.55
C ASP A 209 -1.93 28.58 -2.48
N GLU A 210 -1.79 27.32 -2.13
CA GLU A 210 -0.75 26.79 -1.24
C GLU A 210 0.11 25.74 -1.98
N GLY A 211 0.03 25.75 -3.32
CA GLY A 211 0.74 24.82 -4.19
C GLY A 211 0.18 23.38 -4.08
N TYR A 212 -1.13 23.25 -3.93
CA TYR A 212 -1.79 21.93 -3.98
C TYR A 212 -1.72 21.36 -5.39
N ALA A 213 -1.45 20.07 -5.48
CA ALA A 213 -1.48 19.34 -6.75
C ALA A 213 -1.89 17.88 -6.51
N THR A 214 -2.70 17.35 -7.41
CA THR A 214 -2.82 15.91 -7.60
C THR A 214 -1.72 15.42 -8.53
N ILE A 215 -1.63 14.11 -8.75
CA ILE A 215 -0.65 13.51 -9.64
C ILE A 215 -1.34 12.60 -10.66
N SER A 216 -0.74 12.48 -11.81
CA SER A 216 -1.10 11.44 -12.77
C SER A 216 -0.64 10.06 -12.27
N THR A 217 -1.24 9.02 -12.82
CA THR A 217 -0.82 7.63 -12.56
C THR A 217 0.49 7.28 -13.24
N THR A 218 0.75 7.86 -14.38
CA THR A 218 1.96 7.65 -15.19
C THR A 218 2.31 8.90 -15.98
N ASN A 219 3.46 8.87 -16.65
CA ASN A 219 3.84 9.82 -17.71
C ASN A 219 3.76 9.19 -19.10
N TRP A 220 3.01 8.09 -19.27
CA TRP A 220 2.95 7.35 -20.53
C TRP A 220 1.99 7.98 -21.52
N LEU A 221 2.22 7.72 -22.81
CA LEU A 221 1.36 8.15 -23.91
C LEU A 221 0.96 6.94 -24.77
N PRO A 222 -0.25 6.97 -25.36
CA PRO A 222 -1.33 7.95 -25.17
C PRO A 222 -2.03 7.80 -23.83
N TYR A 223 -2.83 8.81 -23.43
CA TYR A 223 -3.77 8.66 -22.30
C TYR A 223 -4.76 7.56 -22.63
N SER A 224 -5.09 6.76 -21.65
CA SER A 224 -6.17 5.79 -21.80
C SER A 224 -6.68 5.39 -20.44
N TRP A 225 -7.98 5.58 -20.20
CA TRP A 225 -8.62 5.24 -18.95
C TRP A 225 -7.82 5.84 -17.77
N SER A 226 -7.27 5.00 -16.88
CA SER A 226 -6.45 5.43 -15.76
C SER A 226 -4.95 5.61 -16.08
N ILE A 227 -4.53 5.41 -17.33
CA ILE A 227 -3.14 5.61 -17.75
C ILE A 227 -2.91 7.06 -18.12
N ASN A 228 -1.93 7.68 -17.47
CA ASN A 228 -1.60 9.11 -17.58
C ASN A 228 -2.82 10.02 -17.30
N ASN A 229 -3.64 9.61 -16.36
CA ASN A 229 -4.80 10.30 -15.85
C ASN A 229 -4.75 10.34 -14.31
N VAL A 230 -5.62 11.12 -13.69
CA VAL A 230 -5.74 11.17 -12.23
C VAL A 230 -6.68 10.07 -11.76
N ALA A 231 -6.16 9.14 -10.97
CA ALA A 231 -6.94 8.12 -10.27
C ALA A 231 -6.73 8.32 -8.75
N PHE A 232 -7.76 8.77 -8.03
CA PHE A 232 -7.58 9.21 -6.64
C PHE A 232 -7.16 8.12 -5.67
N ALA A 233 -7.56 6.87 -5.88
CA ALA A 233 -7.06 5.75 -5.09
C ALA A 233 -5.54 5.60 -5.24
N GLU A 234 -5.02 5.70 -6.46
CA GLU A 234 -3.59 5.64 -6.76
C GLU A 234 -2.83 6.82 -6.15
N VAL A 235 -3.42 8.03 -6.24
CA VAL A 235 -2.85 9.23 -5.63
C VAL A 235 -2.75 9.08 -4.11
N MET A 236 -3.80 8.54 -3.47
CA MET A 236 -3.82 8.32 -2.03
C MET A 236 -2.88 7.19 -1.59
N HIS A 237 -2.77 6.09 -2.34
CA HIS A 237 -1.75 5.07 -2.09
C HIS A 237 -0.33 5.65 -2.21
N THR A 238 -0.12 6.54 -3.18
CA THR A 238 1.16 7.25 -3.32
C THR A 238 1.41 8.16 -2.10
N ALA A 239 0.38 8.85 -1.60
CA ALA A 239 0.51 9.61 -0.34
C ALA A 239 0.91 8.70 0.83
N LEU A 240 0.34 7.49 0.95
CA LEU A 240 0.77 6.51 1.95
C LEU A 240 2.24 6.12 1.77
N ALA A 241 2.69 5.92 0.53
CA ALA A 241 4.08 5.62 0.24
C ALA A 241 5.05 6.73 0.69
N TYR A 242 4.66 8.00 0.57
CA TYR A 242 5.43 9.11 1.14
C TYR A 242 5.54 9.02 2.67
N PHE A 243 4.45 8.70 3.37
CA PHE A 243 4.51 8.46 4.82
C PHE A 243 5.42 7.29 5.16
N GLN A 244 5.35 6.20 4.41
CA GLN A 244 6.20 5.03 4.58
C GLN A 244 7.67 5.35 4.35
N ALA A 245 7.98 6.26 3.42
CA ALA A 245 9.32 6.79 3.16
C ALA A 245 9.79 7.86 4.18
N GLY A 246 8.95 8.20 5.19
CA GLY A 246 9.26 9.23 6.18
C GLY A 246 9.11 10.66 5.68
N ARG A 247 8.46 10.88 4.53
CA ARG A 247 8.22 12.17 3.89
C ARG A 247 6.80 12.66 4.21
N SER A 248 6.57 12.95 5.47
CA SER A 248 5.23 13.21 6.02
C SER A 248 4.57 14.47 5.46
N ASP A 249 5.35 15.54 5.27
CA ASP A 249 4.82 16.82 4.78
C ASP A 249 4.32 16.69 3.34
N GLU A 250 5.09 16.01 2.48
CA GLU A 250 4.70 15.72 1.11
C GLU A 250 3.52 14.75 1.04
N GLY A 251 3.54 13.69 1.87
CA GLY A 251 2.44 12.72 1.96
C GLY A 251 1.13 13.38 2.39
N TYR A 252 1.18 14.23 3.40
CA TYR A 252 0.00 14.97 3.85
C TYR A 252 -0.48 15.99 2.82
N LYS A 253 0.43 16.70 2.16
CA LYS A 253 0.09 17.65 1.10
C LYS A 253 -0.63 16.96 -0.06
N LEU A 254 -0.13 15.80 -0.48
CA LEU A 254 -0.76 15.01 -1.55
C LEU A 254 -2.14 14.49 -1.14
N LEU A 255 -2.27 13.95 0.09
CA LEU A 255 -3.57 13.54 0.64
C LEU A 255 -4.56 14.72 0.69
N LYS A 256 -4.14 15.87 1.22
CA LYS A 256 -4.98 17.07 1.31
C LYS A 256 -5.41 17.56 -0.07
N SER A 257 -4.49 17.57 -1.04
CA SER A 257 -4.79 17.93 -2.43
C SER A 257 -5.86 17.02 -3.02
N SER A 258 -5.76 15.71 -2.80
CA SER A 258 -6.74 14.74 -3.30
C SER A 258 -8.12 14.92 -2.67
N VAL A 259 -8.18 15.24 -1.38
CA VAL A 259 -9.45 15.53 -0.68
C VAL A 259 -10.05 16.84 -1.20
N LEU A 260 -9.25 17.87 -1.38
CA LEU A 260 -9.72 19.15 -1.91
C LEU A 260 -10.29 19.00 -3.34
N ASP A 261 -9.56 18.34 -4.21
CA ASP A 261 -9.97 18.15 -5.60
C ASP A 261 -11.14 17.17 -5.71
N GLY A 262 -11.02 15.99 -5.17
CA GLY A 262 -12.00 14.91 -5.32
C GLY A 262 -13.30 15.12 -4.54
N MET A 263 -13.27 15.86 -3.42
CA MET A 263 -14.44 16.02 -2.55
C MET A 263 -15.01 17.43 -2.55
N TYR A 264 -14.18 18.48 -2.47
CA TYR A 264 -14.67 19.84 -2.36
C TYR A 264 -14.88 20.51 -3.73
N LEU A 265 -13.96 20.37 -4.66
CA LEU A 265 -14.05 20.95 -6.00
C LEU A 265 -14.84 20.07 -6.95
N GLY A 266 -14.91 18.78 -6.69
CA GLY A 266 -15.56 17.78 -7.52
C GLY A 266 -17.08 17.67 -7.40
N ASP A 267 -17.80 18.69 -6.93
CA ASP A 267 -19.26 18.70 -6.72
C ASP A 267 -19.81 17.61 -5.78
N SER A 268 -18.95 17.04 -4.93
CA SER A 268 -19.35 15.99 -3.98
C SER A 268 -18.83 16.25 -2.58
N PRO A 269 -19.04 17.45 -2.03
CA PRO A 269 -18.49 17.82 -0.74
C PRO A 269 -19.05 16.96 0.39
N GLY A 270 -18.17 16.27 1.08
CA GLY A 270 -18.46 15.58 2.34
C GLY A 270 -19.41 14.39 2.25
N ASN A 271 -19.61 13.80 1.07
CA ASN A 271 -20.49 12.66 0.92
C ASN A 271 -19.88 11.54 0.06
N PHE A 272 -20.70 10.52 -0.23
CA PHE A 272 -20.33 9.29 -0.92
C PHE A 272 -20.10 9.45 -2.43
N GLY A 273 -20.17 10.64 -2.98
CA GLY A 273 -19.96 10.93 -4.39
C GLY A 273 -18.55 11.44 -4.72
N GLN A 274 -17.54 11.05 -3.97
CA GLN A 274 -16.17 11.42 -4.25
C GLN A 274 -15.79 11.05 -5.69
N ILE A 275 -15.12 11.97 -6.40
CA ILE A 275 -14.56 11.66 -7.71
C ILE A 275 -13.49 10.57 -7.55
N SER A 276 -13.59 9.54 -8.36
CA SER A 276 -12.66 8.42 -8.34
C SER A 276 -11.50 8.63 -9.28
N PHE A 277 -11.77 9.12 -10.49
CA PHE A 277 -10.72 9.49 -11.42
C PHE A 277 -11.21 10.43 -12.53
N TYR A 278 -10.26 11.12 -13.17
CA TYR A 278 -10.44 11.89 -14.38
C TYR A 278 -9.86 11.16 -15.59
N ASP A 279 -10.61 11.06 -16.66
CA ASP A 279 -10.15 10.61 -17.97
C ASP A 279 -10.00 11.80 -18.92
N ALA A 280 -8.79 12.30 -19.05
CA ALA A 280 -8.50 13.46 -19.90
C ALA A 280 -8.75 13.19 -21.39
N ALA A 281 -8.57 11.95 -21.84
CA ALA A 281 -8.79 11.58 -23.24
C ALA A 281 -10.27 11.62 -23.63
N ARG A 282 -11.17 11.36 -22.68
CA ARG A 282 -12.63 11.36 -22.90
C ARG A 282 -13.29 12.63 -22.38
N GLY A 283 -12.58 13.43 -21.58
CA GLY A 283 -13.17 14.57 -20.87
C GLY A 283 -14.22 14.15 -19.84
N GLU A 284 -14.03 12.97 -19.23
CA GLU A 284 -14.97 12.37 -18.30
C GLU A 284 -14.44 12.36 -16.87
N CYS A 285 -15.38 12.34 -15.94
CA CYS A 285 -15.11 12.24 -14.52
C CYS A 285 -15.99 11.13 -13.93
N TYR A 286 -15.37 10.17 -13.24
CA TYR A 286 -16.06 9.02 -12.66
C TYR A 286 -16.18 9.17 -11.14
N ARG A 287 -17.37 8.86 -10.60
CA ARG A 287 -17.73 9.13 -9.20
C ARG A 287 -18.03 7.91 -8.35
N ASP A 288 -18.40 6.81 -8.96
CA ASP A 288 -19.07 5.71 -8.27
C ASP A 288 -18.15 4.57 -7.81
N PHE A 289 -16.85 4.81 -7.72
CA PHE A 289 -15.90 3.85 -7.19
C PHE A 289 -15.65 4.10 -5.70
N GLY A 290 -15.69 3.05 -4.88
CA GLY A 290 -15.49 3.14 -3.43
C GLY A 290 -14.04 3.10 -2.96
N ASP A 291 -13.12 2.73 -3.82
CA ASP A 291 -11.69 2.57 -3.55
C ASP A 291 -11.01 3.84 -2.98
N PRO A 292 -11.20 5.07 -3.52
CA PRO A 292 -10.58 6.26 -2.94
C PRO A 292 -10.95 6.47 -1.46
N VAL A 293 -12.19 6.17 -1.08
CA VAL A 293 -12.66 6.31 0.31
C VAL A 293 -11.94 5.32 1.23
N GLY A 294 -11.81 4.08 0.78
CA GLY A 294 -11.08 3.03 1.52
C GLY A 294 -9.63 3.39 1.72
N VAL A 295 -8.96 3.81 0.64
CA VAL A 295 -7.54 4.18 0.69
C VAL A 295 -7.32 5.45 1.51
N ALA A 296 -8.18 6.47 1.40
CA ALA A 296 -8.10 7.66 2.24
C ALA A 296 -8.14 7.32 3.74
N SER A 297 -9.05 6.41 4.12
CA SER A 297 -9.13 5.91 5.49
C SER A 297 -7.84 5.19 5.92
N ARG A 298 -7.26 4.38 5.04
CA ARG A 298 -5.98 3.71 5.28
C ARG A 298 -4.84 4.72 5.46
N VAL A 299 -4.76 5.74 4.60
CA VAL A 299 -3.73 6.80 4.71
C VAL A 299 -3.86 7.55 6.03
N MET A 300 -5.07 7.86 6.47
CA MET A 300 -5.27 8.48 7.77
C MET A 300 -4.77 7.59 8.91
N ILE A 301 -5.15 6.32 8.96
CA ILE A 301 -4.79 5.41 10.04
C ILE A 301 -3.30 5.04 10.01
N GLN A 302 -2.79 4.57 8.87
CA GLN A 302 -1.44 4.01 8.76
C GLN A 302 -0.38 5.06 8.40
N GLY A 303 -0.76 6.13 7.70
CA GLY A 303 0.13 7.22 7.30
C GLY A 303 0.17 8.32 8.34
N VAL A 304 -0.92 9.07 8.50
CA VAL A 304 -0.96 10.26 9.37
C VAL A 304 -0.82 9.89 10.84
N TYR A 305 -1.62 8.94 11.34
CA TYR A 305 -1.54 8.49 12.74
C TYR A 305 -0.53 7.37 12.95
N GLY A 306 -0.13 6.67 11.89
CA GLY A 306 0.89 5.64 11.92
C GLY A 306 0.54 4.42 12.76
N ILE A 307 -0.73 4.04 12.85
CA ILE A 307 -1.22 2.92 13.65
C ILE A 307 -1.03 1.63 12.86
N LEU A 308 -0.10 0.78 13.31
CA LEU A 308 0.32 -0.45 12.65
C LEU A 308 0.25 -1.62 13.66
N PRO A 309 -0.92 -2.24 13.82
CA PRO A 309 -1.06 -3.40 14.68
C PRO A 309 -0.35 -4.63 14.10
N ASP A 310 0.27 -5.40 14.98
CA ASP A 310 0.83 -6.71 14.72
C ASP A 310 0.41 -7.64 15.86
N LEU A 311 -0.89 -7.95 15.88
CA LEU A 311 -1.47 -8.73 16.98
C LEU A 311 -1.06 -10.20 16.97
N MET A 312 -0.53 -10.71 15.87
CA MET A 312 0.09 -12.03 15.84
C MET A 312 1.33 -12.08 16.71
N ASN A 313 2.03 -10.97 16.88
CA ASN A 313 3.23 -10.84 17.70
C ASN A 313 3.02 -10.05 19.00
N ASP A 314 1.76 -9.80 19.38
CA ASP A 314 1.40 -9.01 20.57
C ASP A 314 2.00 -7.59 20.55
N LYS A 315 2.07 -6.97 19.37
CA LYS A 315 2.68 -5.67 19.14
C LYS A 315 1.70 -4.65 18.56
N LEU A 316 1.93 -3.38 18.92
CA LEU A 316 1.35 -2.22 18.28
C LEU A 316 2.46 -1.22 17.97
N VAL A 317 2.78 -1.04 16.69
CA VAL A 317 3.72 -0.01 16.29
C VAL A 317 2.96 1.27 15.97
N ILE A 318 3.40 2.37 16.54
CA ILE A 318 2.90 3.73 16.24
C ILE A 318 4.05 4.50 15.59
N ARG A 319 3.86 4.91 14.34
CA ARG A 319 4.82 5.68 13.54
C ARG A 319 4.14 6.94 13.01
N PRO A 320 4.00 7.99 13.82
CA PRO A 320 3.27 9.20 13.43
C PRO A 320 3.86 9.86 12.20
N GLY A 321 3.01 10.17 11.24
CA GLY A 321 3.34 10.96 10.05
C GLY A 321 2.79 12.38 10.13
N PHE A 322 2.71 12.98 11.30
CA PHE A 322 2.19 14.34 11.41
C PHE A 322 3.06 15.34 10.64
N PRO A 323 2.43 16.26 9.90
CA PRO A 323 3.14 17.38 9.31
C PRO A 323 3.98 18.14 10.33
N SER A 324 5.09 18.70 9.87
CA SER A 324 6.08 19.35 10.76
C SER A 324 5.53 20.57 11.50
N ASP A 325 4.51 21.23 10.93
CA ASP A 325 3.84 22.42 11.49
C ASP A 325 2.69 22.10 12.47
N TRP A 326 2.27 20.82 12.55
CA TRP A 326 1.19 20.43 13.47
C TRP A 326 1.62 20.53 14.92
N LYS A 327 0.76 21.16 15.72
CA LYS A 327 0.96 21.30 17.16
C LYS A 327 0.13 20.32 17.97
N GLU A 328 -0.94 19.79 17.39
CA GLU A 328 -1.83 18.83 18.03
C GLU A 328 -2.49 17.92 16.99
N ALA A 329 -2.81 16.71 17.41
CA ALA A 329 -3.62 15.78 16.66
C ALA A 329 -4.33 14.82 17.61
N SER A 330 -5.54 14.37 17.27
CA SER A 330 -6.23 13.35 18.03
C SER A 330 -7.05 12.44 17.15
N LEU A 331 -7.12 11.16 17.53
CA LEU A 331 -7.92 10.14 16.86
C LEU A 331 -8.55 9.24 17.91
N THR A 332 -9.81 8.88 17.70
CA THR A 332 -10.47 7.84 18.47
C THR A 332 -11.10 6.84 17.53
N THR A 333 -10.67 5.60 17.66
CA THR A 333 -11.25 4.42 17.01
C THR A 333 -11.75 3.46 18.09
N PRO A 334 -12.49 2.39 17.75
CA PRO A 334 -12.83 1.36 18.74
C PRO A 334 -11.61 0.78 19.46
N ASP A 335 -10.49 0.62 18.75
CA ASP A 335 -9.31 -0.09 19.23
C ASP A 335 -8.24 0.82 19.81
N VAL A 336 -8.17 2.07 19.39
CA VAL A 336 -7.11 3.01 19.79
C VAL A 336 -7.67 4.41 20.03
N THR A 337 -7.28 5.04 21.15
CA THR A 337 -7.34 6.49 21.31
C THR A 337 -5.93 7.02 21.32
N TYR A 338 -5.70 8.04 20.52
CA TYR A 338 -4.39 8.65 20.34
C TYR A 338 -4.49 10.17 20.37
N ARG A 339 -3.61 10.80 21.16
CA ARG A 339 -3.45 12.27 21.21
C ARG A 339 -1.99 12.60 21.10
N PHE A 340 -1.70 13.62 20.32
CA PHE A 340 -0.41 14.25 20.17
C PHE A 340 -0.52 15.73 20.49
N SER A 341 0.45 16.27 21.22
CA SER A 341 0.62 17.71 21.40
C SER A 341 2.11 18.06 21.36
N ARG A 342 2.39 19.23 20.80
CA ARG A 342 3.71 19.83 20.73
C ARG A 342 3.68 21.20 21.38
N GLU A 343 4.37 21.34 22.49
CA GLU A 343 4.50 22.59 23.22
C GLU A 343 5.98 22.96 23.35
N LYS A 344 6.38 24.06 22.70
CA LYS A 344 7.79 24.50 22.65
C LYS A 344 8.69 23.36 22.17
N ASP A 345 9.52 22.81 23.08
CA ASP A 345 10.51 21.77 22.81
C ASP A 345 10.06 20.38 23.26
N THR A 346 8.81 20.23 23.68
CA THR A 346 8.27 18.96 24.20
C THR A 346 7.17 18.42 23.29
N ASP A 347 7.31 17.18 22.85
CA ASP A 347 6.27 16.42 22.15
C ASP A 347 5.68 15.39 23.11
N THR A 348 4.37 15.41 23.27
CA THR A 348 3.64 14.49 24.15
C THR A 348 2.75 13.57 23.32
N TYR A 349 2.81 12.28 23.60
CA TYR A 349 2.00 11.25 22.95
C TYR A 349 1.23 10.48 24.02
N GLN A 350 -0.09 10.49 23.91
CA GLN A 350 -0.99 9.71 24.79
C GLN A 350 -1.69 8.65 23.96
N ILE A 351 -1.45 7.38 24.28
CA ILE A 351 -1.96 6.25 23.51
C ILE A 351 -2.69 5.31 24.48
N THR A 352 -3.94 5.00 24.16
CA THR A 352 -4.72 3.96 24.85
C THR A 352 -5.17 2.92 23.83
N GLN A 353 -4.74 1.69 24.01
CA GLN A 353 -5.16 0.57 23.17
C GLN A 353 -6.30 -0.25 23.85
N ARG A 354 -7.17 -0.85 23.03
CA ARG A 354 -8.33 -1.66 23.46
C ARG A 354 -8.48 -2.93 22.61
N PHE A 355 -7.37 -3.51 22.18
CA PHE A 355 -7.37 -4.76 21.37
C PHE A 355 -7.71 -6.03 22.18
N GLY A 356 -8.13 -5.90 23.44
CA GLY A 356 -8.57 -7.01 24.26
C GLY A 356 -7.44 -7.87 24.85
N LYS A 357 -6.17 -7.51 24.61
CA LYS A 357 -4.98 -8.17 25.19
C LYS A 357 -3.86 -7.16 25.42
N PRO A 358 -2.89 -7.48 26.32
CA PRO A 358 -1.69 -6.67 26.48
C PRO A 358 -0.85 -6.66 25.18
N LEU A 359 -0.32 -5.49 24.82
CA LEU A 359 0.53 -5.31 23.64
C LEU A 359 1.82 -4.59 24.03
N GLU A 360 2.92 -4.98 23.43
CA GLU A 360 4.15 -4.19 23.39
C GLU A 360 3.92 -3.00 22.44
N ILE A 361 4.04 -1.77 22.95
CA ILE A 361 3.88 -0.56 22.14
C ILE A 361 5.25 -0.05 21.72
N GLY A 362 5.51 -0.07 20.42
CA GLY A 362 6.69 0.51 19.80
C GLY A 362 6.37 1.89 19.22
N LEU A 363 6.89 2.97 19.81
CA LEU A 363 6.73 4.32 19.29
C LEU A 363 7.94 4.71 18.45
N ARG A 364 7.75 4.91 17.13
CA ARG A 364 8.79 5.30 16.18
C ARG A 364 8.57 6.74 15.74
N ILE A 365 9.25 7.68 16.38
CA ILE A 365 9.08 9.12 16.15
C ILE A 365 10.15 9.62 15.17
N LYS A 366 9.70 10.41 14.18
CA LYS A 366 10.63 11.15 13.30
C LYS A 366 11.39 12.18 14.12
N ALA A 367 12.70 12.19 14.01
CA ALA A 367 13.54 13.22 14.61
C ALA A 367 13.28 14.57 13.91
N VAL A 368 12.63 15.47 14.60
CA VAL A 368 12.36 16.84 14.11
C VAL A 368 13.31 17.87 14.74
N ARG A 369 14.20 17.43 15.62
CA ARG A 369 15.22 18.23 16.32
C ARG A 369 16.57 17.50 16.27
N GLU A 370 17.64 18.26 16.31
CA GLU A 370 19.01 17.70 16.28
C GLU A 370 19.38 16.90 17.54
N LYS A 371 18.76 17.22 18.67
CA LYS A 371 19.03 16.56 19.95
C LYS A 371 17.76 16.28 20.70
N VAL A 372 17.72 15.12 21.35
CA VAL A 372 16.70 14.73 22.33
C VAL A 372 17.33 14.89 23.72
N ALA A 373 16.78 15.77 24.55
CA ALA A 373 17.29 16.02 25.89
C ALA A 373 16.89 14.92 26.89
N SER A 374 15.65 14.43 26.80
CA SER A 374 15.13 13.33 27.61
C SER A 374 13.93 12.67 26.95
N ILE A 375 13.71 11.41 27.30
CA ILE A 375 12.51 10.68 26.97
C ILE A 375 11.90 10.19 28.27
N GLU A 376 10.60 10.37 28.45
CA GLU A 376 9.87 9.86 29.59
C GLU A 376 8.70 8.99 29.12
N VAL A 377 8.54 7.82 29.74
CA VAL A 377 7.42 6.90 29.48
C VAL A 377 6.68 6.66 30.79
N ASN A 378 5.41 7.04 30.84
CA ASN A 378 4.58 6.92 32.04
C ASN A 378 5.19 7.59 33.26
N GLY A 379 5.80 8.77 33.08
CA GLY A 379 6.45 9.54 34.14
C GLY A 379 7.80 8.99 34.63
N LYS A 380 8.36 8.00 33.90
CA LYS A 380 9.71 7.46 34.18
C LYS A 380 10.63 7.77 33.02
N LYS A 381 11.85 8.20 33.38
CA LYS A 381 12.89 8.42 32.37
C LYS A 381 13.20 7.11 31.65
N ALA A 382 13.23 7.15 30.33
CA ALA A 382 13.70 6.07 29.48
C ALA A 382 15.15 6.34 29.06
N ASP A 383 15.92 5.28 28.91
CA ASP A 383 17.34 5.31 28.48
C ASP A 383 17.42 5.44 26.93
#